data_2504a5068b4df8d89ca08b01727add79
#
_entry.id   2504a5068b4df8d89ca08b01727add79
#
_cell.length_a   1.000
_cell.length_b   1.000
_cell.length_c   1.000
_cell.angle_alpha   90.00
_cell.angle_beta   90.00
_cell.angle_gamma   90.00
#
_symmetry.space_group_name_H-M   'P 1'
#
loop_
_entity.id
_entity.type
_entity.pdbx_description
1 polymer ?
#
loop_
_entity_poly.entity_id
_entity_poly.type
_entity_poly.pdbx_seq_one_letter_code
_entity_poly.pdbx_strand_id
1 'polypeptide(L)'
;APNIRKESENFEEVNKVLEGRSNKVVSLNLEPGDLQLFKGRYSLHRVSPIQGTIRRYVAIFSYVEEPNMVGSPVRTKQLYGKVLPVHIERSGFRRDTFID
;
A
#
# COMPACT_ATOMS: atom_id res chain seq x y z
N ALA A 1 -11.03 -2.32 1.31
CA ALA A 1 -11.76 -1.19 1.92
C ALA A 1 -11.19 0.13 1.42
N PRO A 2 -11.78 0.70 0.37
CA PRO A 2 -11.26 1.91 -0.25
C PRO A 2 -11.47 3.15 0.65
N ASN A 3 -10.44 3.99 0.71
CA ASN A 3 -10.45 5.31 1.35
C ASN A 3 -10.92 5.37 2.82
N ILE A 4 -10.91 4.28 3.56
CA ILE A 4 -11.34 4.27 4.98
C ILE A 4 -10.40 5.06 5.90
N ARG A 5 -9.19 5.36 5.43
CA ARG A 5 -8.16 6.12 6.14
C ARG A 5 -7.88 7.50 5.52
N LYS A 6 -8.85 8.08 4.83
CA LYS A 6 -8.67 9.37 4.15
C LYS A 6 -8.50 10.52 5.15
N GLU A 7 -9.29 10.53 6.21
CA GLU A 7 -9.35 11.64 7.18
C GLU A 7 -8.49 11.37 8.44
N SER A 8 -8.22 10.10 8.75
CA SER A 8 -7.46 9.69 9.92
C SER A 8 -6.95 8.26 9.79
N GLU A 9 -6.16 7.79 10.75
CA GLU A 9 -5.72 6.38 10.83
C GLU A 9 -6.88 5.39 10.95
N ASN A 10 -8.00 5.81 11.51
CA ASN A 10 -9.27 5.07 11.58
C ASN A 10 -9.13 3.62 12.06
N PHE A 11 -8.42 3.42 13.16
CA PHE A 11 -8.12 2.09 13.71
C PHE A 11 -9.38 1.27 13.99
N GLU A 12 -10.49 1.91 14.35
CA GLU A 12 -11.76 1.21 14.59
C GLU A 12 -12.27 0.52 13.32
N GLU A 13 -12.34 1.22 12.22
CA GLU A 13 -12.80 0.64 10.95
C GLU A 13 -11.78 -0.36 10.38
N VAL A 14 -10.49 -0.07 10.54
CA VAL A 14 -9.42 -1.03 10.19
C VAL A 14 -9.62 -2.35 10.93
N ASN A 15 -9.91 -2.30 12.24
CA ASN A 15 -10.15 -3.49 13.04
C ASN A 15 -11.39 -4.27 12.55
N LYS A 16 -12.49 -3.58 12.23
CA LYS A 16 -13.68 -4.21 11.64
C LYS A 16 -13.38 -4.94 10.33
N VAL A 17 -12.52 -4.34 9.48
CA VAL A 17 -12.09 -4.97 8.22
C VAL A 17 -11.28 -6.23 8.50
N LEU A 18 -10.32 -6.17 9.43
CA LEU A 18 -9.46 -7.30 9.78
C LEU A 18 -10.26 -8.46 10.40
N GLU A 19 -11.28 -8.16 11.16
CA GLU A 19 -12.19 -9.14 11.76
C GLU A 19 -13.29 -9.64 10.82
N GLY A 20 -13.34 -9.15 9.58
CA GLY A 20 -14.35 -9.54 8.60
C GLY A 20 -15.76 -8.98 8.88
N ARG A 21 -15.88 -7.97 9.75
CA ARG A 21 -17.16 -7.37 10.15
C ARG A 21 -17.54 -6.10 9.37
N SER A 22 -16.65 -5.63 8.50
CA SER A 22 -16.90 -4.43 7.70
C SER A 22 -17.57 -4.77 6.37
N ASN A 23 -18.58 -3.99 6.02
CA ASN A 23 -19.24 -4.04 4.71
C ASN A 23 -18.54 -3.17 3.65
N LYS A 24 -17.47 -2.48 4.02
CA LYS A 24 -16.70 -1.61 3.11
C LYS A 24 -15.63 -2.34 2.31
N VAL A 25 -15.53 -3.65 2.47
CA VAL A 25 -14.58 -4.47 1.71
C VAL A 25 -15.11 -4.66 0.28
N VAL A 26 -14.28 -4.35 -0.69
CA VAL A 26 -14.55 -4.58 -2.11
C VAL A 26 -13.57 -5.61 -2.62
N SER A 27 -14.06 -6.69 -3.19
CA SER A 27 -13.24 -7.66 -3.91
C SER A 27 -13.20 -7.30 -5.38
N LEU A 28 -11.99 -7.21 -5.92
CA LEU A 28 -11.78 -6.93 -7.33
C LEU A 28 -11.43 -8.24 -8.05
N ASN A 29 -12.17 -8.56 -9.07
CA ASN A 29 -11.88 -9.69 -9.95
C ASN A 29 -11.14 -9.16 -11.19
N LEU A 30 -9.82 -9.02 -11.06
CA LEU A 30 -8.96 -8.51 -12.12
C LEU A 30 -8.54 -9.62 -13.06
N GLU A 31 -8.57 -9.32 -14.35
CA GLU A 31 -8.10 -10.21 -15.42
C GLU A 31 -6.74 -9.76 -15.97
N PRO A 32 -6.02 -10.63 -16.68
CA PRO A 32 -4.79 -10.24 -17.35
C PRO A 32 -4.99 -9.04 -18.29
N GLY A 33 -4.18 -8.00 -18.12
CA GLY A 33 -4.29 -6.74 -18.86
C GLY A 33 -5.06 -5.64 -18.15
N ASP A 34 -5.75 -5.93 -17.04
CA ASP A 34 -6.44 -4.91 -16.25
C ASP A 34 -5.45 -3.98 -15.53
N LEU A 35 -5.83 -2.72 -15.46
CA LEU A 35 -5.14 -1.69 -14.69
C LEU A 35 -5.97 -1.27 -13.49
N GLN A 36 -5.40 -1.37 -12.30
CA GLN A 36 -6.00 -0.86 -11.08
C GLN A 36 -5.24 0.38 -10.59
N LEU A 37 -5.98 1.46 -10.35
CA LEU A 37 -5.47 2.66 -9.70
C LEU A 37 -6.13 2.83 -8.33
N PHE A 38 -5.34 3.06 -7.29
CA PHE A 38 -5.86 3.33 -5.95
C PHE A 38 -4.87 4.12 -5.10
N LYS A 39 -5.38 4.82 -4.08
CA LYS A 39 -4.56 5.50 -3.09
C LYS A 39 -4.27 4.54 -1.94
N GLY A 40 -3.15 3.81 -2.03
CA GLY A 40 -2.76 2.76 -1.09
C GLY A 40 -2.68 3.24 0.36
N ARG A 41 -2.25 4.48 0.58
CA ARG A 41 -2.16 5.11 1.90
C ARG A 41 -3.53 5.23 2.60
N TYR A 42 -4.57 5.55 1.83
CA TYR A 42 -5.93 5.75 2.37
C TYR A 42 -6.78 4.49 2.34
N SER A 43 -6.36 3.48 1.61
CA SER A 43 -7.15 2.29 1.36
C SER A 43 -6.48 1.06 1.97
N LEU A 44 -7.15 0.43 2.92
CA LEU A 44 -6.71 -0.86 3.41
C LEU A 44 -6.89 -1.89 2.30
N HIS A 45 -5.80 -2.55 1.92
CA HIS A 45 -5.78 -3.46 0.79
C HIS A 45 -4.90 -4.68 1.09
N ARG A 46 -5.24 -5.77 0.46
CA ARG A 46 -4.43 -6.98 0.45
C ARG A 46 -4.57 -7.70 -0.89
N VAL A 47 -3.63 -8.55 -1.18
CA VAL A 47 -3.69 -9.49 -2.30
C VAL A 47 -4.03 -10.87 -1.75
N SER A 48 -5.05 -11.52 -2.31
CA SER A 48 -5.45 -12.88 -1.91
C SER A 48 -4.32 -13.87 -2.22
N PRO A 49 -4.18 -14.93 -1.41
CA PRO A 49 -3.29 -16.03 -1.74
C PRO A 49 -3.64 -16.65 -3.09
N ILE A 50 -2.63 -17.14 -3.80
CA ILE A 50 -2.84 -17.90 -5.03
C ILE A 50 -3.45 -19.26 -4.65
N GLN A 51 -4.50 -19.61 -5.36
CA GLN A 51 -5.11 -20.94 -5.28
C GLN A 51 -4.74 -21.71 -6.56
N GLY A 52 -4.24 -22.93 -6.40
CA GLY A 52 -3.82 -23.76 -7.53
C GLY A 52 -2.33 -23.57 -7.89
N THR A 53 -1.96 -23.95 -9.11
CA THR A 53 -0.58 -24.05 -9.58
C THR A 53 -0.16 -22.92 -10.52
N ILE A 54 -1.09 -22.09 -10.95
CA ILE A 54 -0.81 -21.00 -11.90
C ILE A 54 -0.19 -19.81 -11.15
N ARG A 55 0.97 -19.37 -11.62
CA ARG A 55 1.66 -18.20 -11.07
C ARG A 55 0.93 -16.92 -11.46
N ARG A 56 0.89 -15.98 -10.54
CA ARG A 56 0.37 -14.63 -10.78
C ARG A 56 1.54 -13.64 -10.87
N TYR A 57 1.53 -12.83 -11.91
CA TYR A 57 2.48 -11.75 -12.11
C TYR A 57 1.75 -10.42 -12.02
N VAL A 58 2.30 -9.48 -11.27
CA VAL A 58 1.75 -8.12 -11.10
C VAL A 58 2.88 -7.12 -11.27
N ALA A 59 2.69 -6.14 -12.14
CA ALA A 59 3.55 -4.96 -12.22
C ALA A 59 2.98 -3.88 -11.29
N ILE A 60 3.79 -3.37 -10.38
CA ILE A 60 3.39 -2.35 -9.41
C ILE A 60 4.18 -1.07 -9.70
N PHE A 61 3.44 0.01 -9.96
CA PHE A 61 4.00 1.34 -10.16
C PHE A 61 3.51 2.25 -9.04
N SER A 62 4.43 2.97 -8.43
CA SER A 62 4.11 3.95 -7.40
C SER A 62 4.27 5.36 -7.94
N TYR A 63 3.26 6.17 -7.73
CA TYR A 63 3.30 7.59 -8.05
C TYR A 63 3.51 8.38 -6.77
N VAL A 64 4.33 9.40 -6.83
CA VAL A 64 4.66 10.30 -5.72
C VAL A 64 4.42 11.74 -6.13
N GLU A 65 4.14 12.60 -5.16
CA GLU A 65 3.81 14.02 -5.40
C GLU A 65 5.06 14.83 -5.80
N GLU A 66 6.22 14.46 -5.26
CA GLU A 66 7.48 15.16 -5.55
C GLU A 66 8.43 14.26 -6.32
N PRO A 67 9.12 14.79 -7.36
CA PRO A 67 10.11 14.02 -8.10
C PRO A 67 11.19 13.46 -7.18
N ASN A 68 11.60 12.23 -7.44
CA ASN A 68 12.66 11.54 -6.70
C ASN A 68 12.35 11.25 -5.22
N MET A 69 11.10 11.35 -4.79
CA MET A 69 10.68 10.89 -3.47
C MET A 69 10.91 9.39 -3.33
N VAL A 70 11.43 8.98 -2.21
CA VAL A 70 11.66 7.55 -1.87
C VAL A 70 11.03 7.22 -0.53
N GLY A 71 10.76 5.94 -0.30
CA GLY A 71 10.25 5.47 0.98
C GLY A 71 11.22 5.77 2.12
N SER A 72 10.70 5.95 3.33
CA SER A 72 11.55 6.12 4.50
C SER A 72 12.45 4.89 4.72
N PRO A 73 13.68 5.06 5.22
CA PRO A 73 14.59 3.93 5.48
C PRO A 73 13.95 2.88 6.40
N VAL A 74 13.26 3.32 7.44
CA VAL A 74 12.61 2.44 8.41
C VAL A 74 11.54 1.60 7.75
N ARG A 75 10.63 2.23 7.00
CA ARG A 75 9.55 1.54 6.30
C ARG A 75 10.05 0.62 5.20
N THR A 76 11.04 1.08 4.45
CA THR A 76 11.68 0.27 3.40
C THR A 76 12.29 -1.00 3.98
N LYS A 77 12.96 -0.89 5.12
CA LYS A 77 13.52 -2.06 5.81
C LYS A 77 12.43 -3.02 6.30
N GLN A 78 11.33 -2.50 6.85
CA GLN A 78 10.19 -3.33 7.29
C GLN A 78 9.56 -4.11 6.14
N LEU A 79 9.38 -3.48 4.98
CA LEU A 79 8.70 -4.08 3.82
C LEU A 79 9.59 -5.02 3.01
N TYR A 80 10.86 -4.66 2.84
CA TYR A 80 11.76 -5.34 1.90
C TYR A 80 12.98 -5.99 2.55
N GLY A 81 13.14 -5.84 3.86
CA GLY A 81 14.27 -6.40 4.62
C GLY A 81 15.61 -5.68 4.40
N LYS A 82 15.68 -4.72 3.49
CA LYS A 82 16.91 -3.98 3.13
C LYS A 82 16.62 -2.50 2.88
N VAL A 83 17.68 -1.70 2.99
CA VAL A 83 17.67 -0.26 2.68
C VAL A 83 18.80 0.00 1.69
N LEU A 84 18.53 0.78 0.65
CA LEU A 84 19.53 1.23 -0.29
C LEU A 84 20.07 2.61 0.14
N PRO A 85 21.30 3.00 -0.26
CA PRO A 85 21.87 4.32 0.06
C PRO A 85 20.95 5.48 -0.28
N VAL A 86 20.25 5.42 -1.41
CA VAL A 86 19.30 6.45 -1.85
C VAL A 86 18.17 6.73 -0.84
N HIS A 87 17.74 5.73 -0.07
CA HIS A 87 16.71 5.93 0.95
C HIS A 87 17.24 6.74 2.15
N ILE A 88 18.53 6.58 2.46
CA ILE A 88 19.20 7.31 3.54
C ILE A 88 19.47 8.74 3.09
N GLU A 89 20.07 8.92 1.93
CA GLU A 89 20.44 10.22 1.36
C GLU A 89 19.23 11.13 1.16
N ARG A 90 18.07 10.56 0.81
CA ARG A 90 16.84 11.30 0.52
C ARG A 90 15.82 11.29 1.66
N SER A 91 16.16 10.79 2.83
CA SER A 91 15.23 10.71 3.97
C SER A 91 14.71 12.08 4.43
N GLY A 92 15.48 13.16 4.24
CA GLY A 92 15.08 14.53 4.58
C GLY A 92 14.19 15.24 3.56
N PHE A 93 13.92 14.64 2.40
CA PHE A 93 13.10 15.27 1.34
C PHE A 93 11.58 15.09 1.55
N ARG A 94 11.17 14.23 2.47
CA ARG A 94 9.75 14.06 2.78
C ARG A 94 9.24 15.23 3.60
N ARG A 95 8.17 15.86 3.10
CA ARG A 95 7.48 16.97 3.77
C ARG A 95 6.14 16.58 4.34
N ASP A 96 5.67 15.37 4.10
CA ASP A 96 4.42 14.90 4.65
C ASP A 96 4.56 14.44 6.11
N THR A 97 3.45 14.38 6.82
CA THR A 97 3.37 14.00 8.24
C THR A 97 3.03 12.52 8.45
N PHE A 98 3.05 11.71 7.40
CA PHE A 98 2.71 10.30 7.50
C PHE A 98 3.89 9.46 8.02
N ILE A 99 3.56 8.45 8.80
CA ILE A 99 4.54 7.58 9.47
C ILE A 99 5.26 6.65 8.48
N ASP A 100 4.64 6.31 7.37
CA ASP A 100 5.12 5.33 6.40
C ASP A 100 6.10 5.86 5.33
#